data_1b9a127bc181eeb92f7f68ab13dd3341
#
_entry.id   1b9a127bc181eeb92f7f68ab13dd3341
#
_cell.length_a   1.000
_cell.length_b   1.000
_cell.length_c   1.000
_cell.angle_alpha   90.00
_cell.angle_beta   90.00
_cell.angle_gamma   90.00
#
_symmetry.space_group_name_H-M   'P 1'
#
loop_
_entity.id
_entity.type
_entity.pdbx_description
1 polymer ?
#
loop_
_entity_poly.entity_id
_entity_poly.type
_entity_poly.pdbx_seq_one_letter_code
_entity_poly.pdbx_strand_id
1 'polypeptide(L)'
;WLLAHDLPTTDMQLRDLRQRWEGIANERLAMAGLDIRIDHRSHMERGLEIAPTEHMGVHASQMERRGLDVSRSRLDEDAARRNAELIREKPEQVLTLITGEKSVFDRHDVARALHRYINDDPQEFQSAFAKVMASPALVELQAERADPATGEIELARYSTREMVEIESGMIESAQRMHAAHGHGVDRRHVERAIERQDAAIQRSAGDASARLSDEQRAAIEHVTGRERIAAVVGFAGAGKSTMLAA
;
A
#
# COMPACT_ATOMS: atom_id res chain seq x y z
N TRP A 1 3.22 32.40 12.60
CA TRP A 1 3.91 33.18 11.56
C TRP A 1 3.89 32.46 10.21
N LEU A 2 4.30 31.19 10.12
CA LEU A 2 4.32 30.42 8.86
C LEU A 2 2.93 30.41 8.18
N LEU A 3 1.87 30.02 8.89
CA LEU A 3 0.50 29.98 8.33
C LEU A 3 -0.02 31.38 7.90
N ALA A 4 0.38 32.45 8.61
CA ALA A 4 0.00 33.81 8.26
C ALA A 4 0.69 34.34 6.98
N HIS A 5 1.67 33.60 6.44
CA HIS A 5 2.41 33.91 5.23
C HIS A 5 2.26 32.81 4.15
N ASP A 6 1.19 31.97 4.25
CA ASP A 6 0.93 30.84 3.38
C ASP A 6 2.11 29.85 3.24
N LEU A 7 2.94 29.77 4.28
CA LEU A 7 4.06 28.82 4.33
C LEU A 7 3.63 27.55 5.09
N PRO A 8 4.02 26.36 4.61
CA PRO A 8 3.70 25.14 5.31
C PRO A 8 4.42 25.06 6.65
N THR A 9 3.68 24.63 7.68
CA THR A 9 4.28 24.38 9.02
C THR A 9 5.23 23.17 8.96
N THR A 10 6.11 23.06 9.96
CA THR A 10 7.01 21.89 10.09
C THR A 10 6.22 20.57 10.11
N ASP A 11 5.07 20.54 10.77
CA ASP A 11 4.21 19.35 10.79
C ASP A 11 3.62 19.01 9.42
N MET A 12 3.20 20.03 8.65
CA MET A 12 2.74 19.82 7.27
C MET A 12 3.87 19.29 6.37
N GLN A 13 5.05 19.88 6.48
CA GLN A 13 6.23 19.43 5.72
C GLN A 13 6.64 17.99 6.10
N LEU A 14 6.57 17.66 7.39
CA LEU A 14 6.86 16.30 7.86
C LEU A 14 5.83 15.28 7.37
N ARG A 15 4.55 15.66 7.33
CA ARG A 15 3.47 14.81 6.79
C ARG A 15 3.68 14.57 5.30
N ASP A 16 3.97 15.59 4.51
CA ASP A 16 4.27 15.48 3.08
C ASP A 16 5.50 14.58 2.84
N LEU A 17 6.54 14.72 3.67
CA LEU A 17 7.75 13.90 3.57
C LEU A 17 7.43 12.42 3.84
N ARG A 18 6.65 12.13 4.88
CA ARG A 18 6.23 10.78 5.24
C ARG A 18 5.36 10.14 4.13
N GLN A 19 4.44 10.92 3.56
CA GLN A 19 3.60 10.46 2.46
C GLN A 19 4.42 10.15 1.20
N ARG A 20 5.39 10.98 0.85
CA ARG A 20 6.31 10.71 -0.27
C ARG A 20 7.17 9.48 -0.02
N TRP A 21 7.67 9.33 1.21
CA TRP A 21 8.45 8.16 1.59
C TRP A 21 7.61 6.88 1.49
N GLU A 22 6.38 6.88 1.98
CA GLU A 22 5.43 5.79 1.83
C GLU A 22 5.24 5.39 0.36
N GLY A 23 5.01 6.37 -0.53
CA GLY A 23 4.85 6.11 -1.96
C GLY A 23 6.07 5.42 -2.56
N ILE A 24 7.29 5.92 -2.28
CA ILE A 24 8.54 5.33 -2.76
C ILE A 24 8.75 3.93 -2.18
N ALA A 25 8.51 3.74 -0.89
CA ALA A 25 8.70 2.46 -0.22
C ALA A 25 7.71 1.41 -0.79
N ASN A 26 6.44 1.76 -0.94
CA ASN A 26 5.41 0.88 -1.48
C ASN A 26 5.67 0.52 -2.95
N GLU A 27 6.17 1.45 -3.76
CA GLU A 27 6.61 1.17 -5.12
C GLU A 27 7.76 0.14 -5.13
N ARG A 28 8.74 0.28 -4.25
CA ARG A 28 9.86 -0.66 -4.14
C ARG A 28 9.43 -2.04 -3.66
N LEU A 29 8.52 -2.10 -2.70
CA LEU A 29 7.94 -3.36 -2.22
C LEU A 29 7.18 -4.08 -3.34
N ALA A 30 6.37 -3.36 -4.11
CA ALA A 30 5.66 -3.89 -5.26
C ALA A 30 6.63 -4.39 -6.35
N MET A 31 7.71 -3.65 -6.65
CA MET A 31 8.75 -4.09 -7.60
C MET A 31 9.47 -5.37 -7.13
N ALA A 32 9.60 -5.55 -5.82
CA ALA A 32 10.17 -6.77 -5.24
C ALA A 32 9.18 -7.95 -5.18
N GLY A 33 7.96 -7.78 -5.68
CA GLY A 33 6.92 -8.81 -5.64
C GLY A 33 6.37 -9.09 -4.23
N LEU A 34 6.57 -8.15 -3.30
CA LEU A 34 6.09 -8.27 -1.93
C LEU A 34 4.72 -7.61 -1.80
N ASP A 35 3.71 -8.38 -1.40
CA ASP A 35 2.36 -7.87 -1.11
C ASP A 35 2.29 -7.34 0.34
N ILE A 36 3.18 -6.39 0.63
CA ILE A 36 3.26 -5.68 1.92
C ILE A 36 3.22 -4.19 1.63
N ARG A 37 2.47 -3.43 2.41
CA ARG A 37 2.38 -1.98 2.30
C ARG A 37 2.73 -1.30 3.61
N ILE A 38 3.34 -0.12 3.50
CA ILE A 38 3.62 0.77 4.62
C ILE A 38 2.59 1.89 4.57
N ASP A 39 2.05 2.26 5.72
CA ASP A 39 1.11 3.36 5.90
C ASP A 39 1.74 4.39 6.84
N HIS A 40 1.87 5.65 6.40
CA HIS A 40 2.49 6.72 7.18
C HIS A 40 1.58 7.34 8.24
N ARG A 41 0.27 7.04 8.17
CA ARG A 41 -0.73 7.58 9.08
C ARG A 41 -0.58 6.96 10.47
N SER A 42 -0.89 7.72 11.50
CA SER A 42 -0.96 7.19 12.87
C SER A 42 -2.10 6.18 13.04
N HIS A 43 -2.03 5.34 14.07
CA HIS A 43 -3.11 4.41 14.41
C HIS A 43 -4.44 5.13 14.58
N MET A 44 -4.46 6.30 15.20
CA MET A 44 -5.65 7.11 15.38
C MET A 44 -6.23 7.60 14.05
N GLU A 45 -5.41 8.06 13.12
CA GLU A 45 -5.84 8.48 11.77
C GLU A 45 -6.37 7.30 10.93
N ARG A 46 -5.95 6.08 11.26
CA ARG A 46 -6.44 4.84 10.66
C ARG A 46 -7.69 4.28 11.35
N GLY A 47 -8.22 4.97 12.37
CA GLY A 47 -9.35 4.51 13.17
C GLY A 47 -9.04 3.33 14.09
N LEU A 48 -7.76 3.05 14.36
CA LEU A 48 -7.33 2.00 15.27
C LEU A 48 -7.30 2.51 16.71
N GLU A 49 -7.99 1.85 17.62
CA GLU A 49 -7.95 2.13 19.05
C GLU A 49 -6.65 1.65 19.71
N ILE A 50 -5.82 0.91 18.98
CA ILE A 50 -4.54 0.36 19.45
C ILE A 50 -3.53 1.48 19.65
N ALA A 51 -2.98 1.59 20.86
CA ALA A 51 -1.93 2.54 21.16
C ALA A 51 -0.63 2.18 20.39
N PRO A 52 0.05 3.15 19.77
CA PRO A 52 1.33 2.91 19.14
C PRO A 52 2.39 2.57 20.21
N THR A 53 3.33 1.67 19.86
CA THR A 53 4.53 1.46 20.66
C THR A 53 5.53 2.57 20.39
N GLU A 54 6.24 3.03 21.42
CA GLU A 54 7.30 3.99 21.25
C GLU A 54 8.62 3.31 20.85
N HIS A 55 9.32 3.88 19.87
CA HIS A 55 10.62 3.37 19.49
C HIS A 55 11.66 3.65 20.59
N MET A 56 12.22 2.58 21.17
CA MET A 56 13.33 2.70 22.11
C MET A 56 14.61 3.04 21.33
N GLY A 57 15.15 4.26 21.52
CA GLY A 57 16.42 4.64 20.95
C GLY A 57 17.57 3.74 21.45
N VAL A 58 18.71 3.75 20.73
CA VAL A 58 19.89 2.92 21.03
C VAL A 58 20.34 3.03 22.49
N HIS A 59 20.29 4.23 23.08
CA HIS A 59 20.66 4.44 24.46
C HIS A 59 19.73 3.75 25.46
N ALA A 60 18.39 3.82 25.24
CA ALA A 60 17.42 3.17 26.09
C ALA A 60 17.56 1.65 26.03
N SER A 61 17.72 1.07 24.83
CA SER A 61 17.95 -0.36 24.63
C SER A 61 19.26 -0.86 25.27
N GLN A 62 20.30 -0.04 25.29
CA GLN A 62 21.56 -0.37 25.95
C GLN A 62 21.44 -0.31 27.48
N MET A 63 20.67 0.64 28.02
CA MET A 63 20.41 0.74 29.46
C MET A 63 19.61 -0.45 29.95
N GLU A 64 18.55 -0.85 29.24
CA GLU A 64 17.73 -2.02 29.53
C GLU A 64 18.57 -3.32 29.54
N ARG A 65 19.44 -3.53 28.53
CA ARG A 65 20.38 -4.68 28.50
C ARG A 65 21.35 -4.70 29.68
N ARG A 66 21.59 -3.57 30.34
CA ARG A 66 22.39 -3.45 31.56
C ARG A 66 21.57 -3.57 32.84
N GLY A 67 20.25 -3.90 32.73
CA GLY A 67 19.36 -4.05 33.88
C GLY A 67 18.96 -2.72 34.54
N LEU A 68 19.15 -1.58 33.85
CA LEU A 68 18.72 -0.28 34.32
C LEU A 68 17.26 -0.04 33.93
N ASP A 69 16.47 0.40 34.89
CA ASP A 69 15.06 0.75 34.66
C ASP A 69 14.93 1.96 33.72
N VAL A 70 14.21 1.78 32.63
CA VAL A 70 13.96 2.83 31.65
C VAL A 70 12.47 3.16 31.66
N SER A 71 12.12 4.41 31.93
CA SER A 71 10.73 4.88 31.99
C SER A 71 9.94 4.58 30.70
N ARG A 72 10.61 4.53 29.56
CA ARG A 72 10.02 4.15 28.26
C ARG A 72 9.63 2.68 28.17
N SER A 73 10.43 1.77 28.74
CA SER A 73 10.08 0.33 28.77
C SER A 73 8.75 0.11 29.48
N ARG A 74 8.51 0.82 30.59
CA ARG A 74 7.24 0.74 31.33
C ARG A 74 6.05 1.28 30.53
N LEU A 75 6.23 2.37 29.79
CA LEU A 75 5.18 2.93 28.94
C LEU A 75 4.83 1.98 27.79
N ASP A 76 5.83 1.31 27.20
CA ASP A 76 5.63 0.30 26.17
C ASP A 76 4.96 -0.96 26.71
N GLU A 77 5.31 -1.42 27.90
CA GLU A 77 4.65 -2.56 28.57
C GLU A 77 3.18 -2.24 28.89
N ASP A 78 2.90 -1.03 29.35
CA ASP A 78 1.54 -0.59 29.62
C ASP A 78 0.72 -0.43 28.35
N ALA A 79 1.32 0.06 27.26
CA ALA A 79 0.69 0.11 25.96
C ALA A 79 0.43 -1.29 25.40
N ALA A 80 1.40 -2.20 25.48
CA ALA A 80 1.27 -3.59 25.07
C ALA A 80 0.14 -4.31 25.84
N ARG A 81 0.06 -4.09 27.15
CA ARG A 81 -1.00 -4.66 27.99
C ARG A 81 -2.38 -4.14 27.59
N ARG A 82 -2.54 -2.83 27.43
CA ARG A 82 -3.80 -2.22 26.98
C ARG A 82 -4.21 -2.72 25.60
N ASN A 83 -3.26 -2.86 24.67
CA ASN A 83 -3.51 -3.39 23.35
C ASN A 83 -3.94 -4.87 23.41
N ALA A 84 -3.30 -5.67 24.27
CA ALA A 84 -3.70 -7.06 24.47
C ALA A 84 -5.13 -7.15 25.03
N GLU A 85 -5.48 -6.35 26.03
CA GLU A 85 -6.82 -6.27 26.59
C GLU A 85 -7.86 -5.87 25.53
N LEU A 86 -7.55 -4.86 24.72
CA LEU A 86 -8.42 -4.42 23.63
C LEU A 86 -8.65 -5.51 22.58
N ILE A 87 -7.60 -6.22 22.17
CA ILE A 87 -7.71 -7.33 21.21
C ILE A 87 -8.45 -8.54 21.82
N ARG A 88 -8.32 -8.79 23.12
CA ARG A 88 -9.11 -9.80 23.82
C ARG A 88 -10.61 -9.47 23.80
N GLU A 89 -10.93 -8.20 24.00
CA GLU A 89 -12.32 -7.72 23.97
C GLU A 89 -12.86 -7.68 22.54
N LYS A 90 -12.08 -7.15 21.59
CA LYS A 90 -12.45 -6.91 20.19
C LYS A 90 -11.43 -7.54 19.22
N PRO A 91 -11.36 -8.88 19.11
CA PRO A 91 -10.33 -9.55 18.32
C PRO A 91 -10.43 -9.24 16.82
N GLU A 92 -11.58 -8.84 16.31
CA GLU A 92 -11.79 -8.43 14.93
C GLU A 92 -10.99 -7.18 14.53
N GLN A 93 -10.48 -6.41 15.47
CA GLN A 93 -9.61 -5.26 15.17
C GLN A 93 -8.28 -5.67 14.49
N VAL A 94 -7.87 -6.93 14.63
CA VAL A 94 -6.71 -7.43 13.88
C VAL A 94 -6.92 -7.40 12.36
N LEU A 95 -8.16 -7.48 11.89
CA LEU A 95 -8.47 -7.37 10.45
C LEU A 95 -8.05 -6.02 9.89
N THR A 96 -8.32 -4.92 10.62
CA THR A 96 -7.89 -3.58 10.21
C THR A 96 -6.37 -3.42 10.24
N LEU A 97 -5.69 -4.10 11.18
CA LEU A 97 -4.22 -4.14 11.20
C LEU A 97 -3.68 -4.85 9.96
N ILE A 98 -4.23 -6.02 9.64
CA ILE A 98 -3.79 -6.82 8.49
C ILE A 98 -4.06 -6.07 7.19
N THR A 99 -5.25 -5.49 7.00
CA THR A 99 -5.60 -4.77 5.76
C THR A 99 -4.83 -3.47 5.59
N GLY A 100 -4.25 -2.92 6.64
CA GLY A 100 -3.29 -1.83 6.55
C GLY A 100 -1.96 -2.23 5.89
N GLU A 101 -1.63 -3.52 5.88
CA GLU A 101 -0.38 -4.06 5.31
C GLU A 101 -0.63 -4.89 4.03
N LYS A 102 -1.75 -5.66 4.00
CA LYS A 102 -2.10 -6.58 2.92
C LYS A 102 -3.59 -6.49 2.59
N SER A 103 -3.95 -6.30 1.34
CA SER A 103 -5.36 -6.33 0.91
C SER A 103 -5.96 -7.74 0.90
N VAL A 104 -5.14 -8.75 0.63
CA VAL A 104 -5.50 -10.17 0.61
C VAL A 104 -4.59 -10.94 1.57
N PHE A 105 -5.18 -11.76 2.42
CA PHE A 105 -4.47 -12.49 3.48
C PHE A 105 -5.06 -13.89 3.68
N ASP A 106 -4.37 -14.72 4.44
CA ASP A 106 -4.82 -16.07 4.80
C ASP A 106 -5.00 -16.25 6.32
N ARG A 107 -5.44 -17.44 6.74
CA ARG A 107 -5.63 -17.76 8.15
C ARG A 107 -4.35 -17.67 9.00
N HIS A 108 -3.19 -17.87 8.40
CA HIS A 108 -1.92 -17.75 9.12
C HIS A 108 -1.56 -16.28 9.41
N ASP A 109 -1.93 -15.36 8.51
CA ASP A 109 -1.77 -13.93 8.76
C ASP A 109 -2.65 -13.48 9.93
N VAL A 110 -3.90 -13.97 10.00
CA VAL A 110 -4.79 -13.72 11.16
C VAL A 110 -4.21 -14.28 12.44
N ALA A 111 -3.73 -15.54 12.42
CA ALA A 111 -3.11 -16.17 13.58
C ALA A 111 -1.87 -15.41 14.05
N ARG A 112 -1.04 -14.96 13.11
CA ARG A 112 0.17 -14.17 13.40
C ARG A 112 -0.15 -12.82 14.01
N ALA A 113 -1.17 -12.14 13.49
CA ALA A 113 -1.60 -10.85 14.02
C ALA A 113 -2.16 -10.97 15.46
N LEU A 114 -2.99 -11.98 15.70
CA LEU A 114 -3.52 -12.28 17.05
C LEU A 114 -2.41 -12.67 18.03
N HIS A 115 -1.46 -13.50 17.60
CA HIS A 115 -0.39 -14.00 18.48
C HIS A 115 0.53 -12.89 19.03
N ARG A 116 0.56 -11.72 18.39
CA ARG A 116 1.28 -10.54 18.92
C ARG A 116 0.68 -10.03 20.24
N TYR A 117 -0.60 -10.28 20.47
CA TYR A 117 -1.36 -9.73 21.60
C TYR A 117 -1.86 -10.79 22.56
N ILE A 118 -2.14 -12.01 22.07
CA ILE A 118 -2.64 -13.14 22.84
C ILE A 118 -1.69 -14.31 22.61
N ASN A 119 -0.71 -14.48 23.50
CA ASN A 119 0.33 -15.50 23.40
C ASN A 119 0.54 -16.30 24.70
N ASP A 120 -0.20 -15.98 25.76
CA ASP A 120 -0.10 -16.52 27.10
C ASP A 120 -1.15 -17.60 27.39
N ASP A 121 -2.32 -17.57 26.73
CA ASP A 121 -3.40 -18.53 26.89
C ASP A 121 -3.85 -19.15 25.55
N PRO A 122 -3.57 -20.46 25.31
CA PRO A 122 -3.98 -21.14 24.08
C PRO A 122 -5.50 -21.21 23.88
N GLN A 123 -6.29 -21.30 24.95
CA GLN A 123 -7.75 -21.37 24.83
C GLN A 123 -8.33 -20.01 24.45
N GLU A 124 -7.81 -18.96 25.06
CA GLU A 124 -8.18 -17.60 24.73
C GLU A 124 -7.81 -17.26 23.28
N PHE A 125 -6.60 -17.65 22.83
CA PHE A 125 -6.18 -17.51 21.45
C PHE A 125 -7.14 -18.21 20.48
N GLN A 126 -7.50 -19.47 20.74
CA GLN A 126 -8.42 -20.21 19.88
C GLN A 126 -9.82 -19.56 19.83
N SER A 127 -10.30 -19.08 20.97
CA SER A 127 -11.58 -18.37 21.03
C SER A 127 -11.54 -17.05 20.22
N ALA A 128 -10.49 -16.27 20.37
CA ALA A 128 -10.29 -15.03 19.61
C ALA A 128 -10.16 -15.31 18.10
N PHE A 129 -9.37 -16.31 17.73
CA PHE A 129 -9.21 -16.71 16.34
C PHE A 129 -10.57 -17.14 15.71
N ALA A 130 -11.34 -17.95 16.40
CA ALA A 130 -12.66 -18.36 15.94
C ALA A 130 -13.61 -17.17 15.76
N LYS A 131 -13.57 -16.19 16.68
CA LYS A 131 -14.38 -14.95 16.56
C LYS A 131 -13.98 -14.14 15.34
N VAL A 132 -12.68 -13.98 15.06
CA VAL A 132 -12.20 -13.25 13.88
C VAL A 132 -12.62 -13.96 12.60
N MET A 133 -12.45 -15.28 12.52
CA MET A 133 -12.82 -16.07 11.35
C MET A 133 -14.35 -16.13 11.13
N ALA A 134 -15.15 -15.92 12.17
CA ALA A 134 -16.62 -15.82 12.09
C ALA A 134 -17.11 -14.37 11.92
N SER A 135 -16.23 -13.40 11.85
CA SER A 135 -16.60 -11.98 11.74
C SER A 135 -17.36 -11.70 10.43
N PRO A 136 -18.47 -10.95 10.48
CA PRO A 136 -19.17 -10.53 9.26
C PRO A 136 -18.38 -9.54 8.40
N ALA A 137 -17.31 -8.95 8.97
CA ALA A 137 -16.38 -8.11 8.22
C ALA A 137 -15.43 -8.91 7.34
N LEU A 138 -15.21 -10.21 7.63
CA LEU A 138 -14.35 -11.09 6.84
C LEU A 138 -15.09 -11.58 5.60
N VAL A 139 -14.42 -11.52 4.46
CA VAL A 139 -14.94 -12.03 3.16
C VAL A 139 -13.96 -13.05 2.63
N GLU A 140 -14.44 -14.25 2.34
CA GLU A 140 -13.68 -15.27 1.64
C GLU A 140 -13.69 -14.95 0.13
N LEU A 141 -12.49 -14.68 -0.43
CA LEU A 141 -12.30 -14.42 -1.85
C LEU A 141 -12.06 -15.70 -2.66
N GLN A 142 -11.38 -16.65 -2.03
CA GLN A 142 -11.05 -17.95 -2.62
C GLN A 142 -11.09 -19.01 -1.53
N ALA A 143 -11.80 -20.09 -1.79
CA ALA A 143 -11.83 -21.25 -0.89
C ALA A 143 -10.50 -22.02 -0.94
N GLU A 144 -10.21 -22.74 0.14
CA GLU A 144 -9.08 -23.67 0.19
C GLU A 144 -9.23 -24.75 -0.89
N ARG A 145 -8.19 -25.03 -1.62
CA ARG A 145 -8.18 -26.07 -2.66
C ARG A 145 -6.84 -26.80 -2.71
N ALA A 146 -6.89 -28.08 -3.11
CA ALA A 146 -5.67 -28.82 -3.43
C ALA A 146 -5.37 -28.64 -4.93
N ASP A 147 -4.10 -28.33 -5.25
CA ASP A 147 -3.63 -28.32 -6.63
C ASP A 147 -3.66 -29.78 -7.16
N PRO A 148 -4.43 -30.09 -8.22
CA PRO A 148 -4.56 -31.44 -8.73
C PRO A 148 -3.26 -31.98 -9.36
N ALA A 149 -2.32 -31.12 -9.72
CA ALA A 149 -1.06 -31.50 -10.35
C ALA A 149 0.06 -31.76 -9.32
N THR A 150 0.14 -30.96 -8.26
CA THR A 150 1.22 -31.03 -7.25
C THR A 150 0.76 -31.65 -5.93
N GLY A 151 -0.56 -31.68 -5.65
CA GLY A 151 -1.12 -32.06 -4.36
C GLY A 151 -0.90 -31.01 -3.25
N GLU A 152 -0.33 -29.86 -3.58
CA GLU A 152 -0.15 -28.76 -2.62
C GLU A 152 -1.50 -28.13 -2.26
N ILE A 153 -1.64 -27.77 -0.99
CA ILE A 153 -2.84 -27.08 -0.49
C ILE A 153 -2.65 -25.58 -0.64
N GLU A 154 -3.43 -24.99 -1.53
CA GLU A 154 -3.60 -23.54 -1.58
C GLU A 154 -4.61 -23.13 -0.50
N LEU A 155 -4.14 -22.36 0.47
CA LEU A 155 -4.98 -21.87 1.55
C LEU A 155 -6.08 -20.94 1.05
N ALA A 156 -7.22 -20.93 1.75
CA ALA A 156 -8.27 -19.95 1.53
C ALA A 156 -7.71 -18.53 1.64
N ARG A 157 -8.18 -17.64 0.77
CA ARG A 157 -7.81 -16.23 0.72
C ARG A 157 -8.97 -15.38 1.17
N TYR A 158 -8.66 -14.43 2.02
CA TYR A 158 -9.61 -13.54 2.65
C TYR A 158 -9.28 -12.08 2.38
N SER A 159 -10.29 -11.24 2.49
CA SER A 159 -10.17 -9.79 2.60
C SER A 159 -11.19 -9.28 3.61
N THR A 160 -11.29 -7.97 3.80
CA THR A 160 -12.40 -7.38 4.55
C THR A 160 -13.45 -6.81 3.60
N ARG A 161 -14.69 -6.74 4.07
CA ARG A 161 -15.80 -6.10 3.33
C ARG A 161 -15.46 -4.67 2.95
N GLU A 162 -14.87 -3.91 3.87
CA GLU A 162 -14.41 -2.55 3.62
C GLU A 162 -13.40 -2.47 2.46
N MET A 163 -12.40 -3.37 2.43
CA MET A 163 -11.41 -3.40 1.36
C MET A 163 -12.06 -3.74 0.01
N VAL A 164 -12.97 -4.71 -0.02
CA VAL A 164 -13.72 -5.07 -1.25
C VAL A 164 -14.59 -3.90 -1.73
N GLU A 165 -15.21 -3.15 -0.83
CA GLU A 165 -16.01 -1.97 -1.17
C GLU A 165 -15.13 -0.84 -1.73
N ILE A 166 -13.94 -0.61 -1.14
CA ILE A 166 -12.96 0.37 -1.65
C ILE A 166 -12.50 -0.01 -3.07
N GLU A 167 -12.10 -1.27 -3.29
CA GLU A 167 -11.66 -1.74 -4.60
C GLU A 167 -12.78 -1.69 -5.64
N SER A 168 -14.00 -2.06 -5.28
CA SER A 168 -15.17 -1.95 -6.15
C SER A 168 -15.45 -0.49 -6.53
N GLY A 169 -15.40 0.42 -5.56
CA GLY A 169 -15.55 1.86 -5.80
C GLY A 169 -14.46 2.43 -6.72
N MET A 170 -13.22 1.95 -6.61
CA MET A 170 -12.13 2.29 -7.51
C MET A 170 -12.44 1.84 -8.95
N ILE A 171 -12.87 0.59 -9.14
CA ILE A 171 -13.21 0.04 -10.45
C ILE A 171 -14.36 0.82 -11.08
N GLU A 172 -15.44 1.07 -10.34
CA GLU A 172 -16.56 1.87 -10.81
C GLU A 172 -16.15 3.29 -11.21
N SER A 173 -15.25 3.92 -10.43
CA SER A 173 -14.71 5.24 -10.75
C SER A 173 -13.89 5.21 -12.03
N ALA A 174 -13.02 4.21 -12.19
CA ALA A 174 -12.24 4.02 -13.40
C ALA A 174 -13.14 3.79 -14.64
N GLN A 175 -14.20 2.98 -14.50
CA GLN A 175 -15.17 2.74 -15.57
C GLN A 175 -15.91 4.03 -15.97
N ARG A 176 -16.35 4.82 -14.98
CA ARG A 176 -16.99 6.13 -15.26
C ARG A 176 -16.02 7.09 -15.96
N MET A 177 -14.76 7.13 -15.55
CA MET A 177 -13.75 7.96 -16.17
C MET A 177 -13.42 7.48 -17.59
N HIS A 178 -13.39 6.18 -17.82
CA HIS A 178 -13.17 5.59 -19.16
C HIS A 178 -14.33 5.90 -20.11
N ALA A 179 -15.56 5.85 -19.62
CA ALA A 179 -16.74 6.20 -20.41
C ALA A 179 -16.89 7.71 -20.66
N ALA A 180 -16.19 8.56 -19.92
CA ALA A 180 -16.23 10.00 -20.10
C ALA A 180 -15.27 10.43 -21.23
N HIS A 181 -15.83 11.04 -22.27
CA HIS A 181 -15.09 11.55 -23.42
C HIS A 181 -14.99 13.09 -23.38
N GLY A 182 -13.95 13.64 -23.95
CA GLY A 182 -13.77 15.10 -24.03
C GLY A 182 -12.39 15.60 -23.62
N HIS A 183 -11.46 14.68 -23.35
CA HIS A 183 -10.08 14.99 -22.96
C HIS A 183 -9.06 14.77 -24.09
N GLY A 184 -9.51 14.37 -25.31
CA GLY A 184 -8.64 14.08 -26.43
C GLY A 184 -7.79 15.27 -26.86
N VAL A 185 -6.55 15.00 -27.19
CA VAL A 185 -5.59 15.96 -27.75
C VAL A 185 -5.68 15.90 -29.29
N ASP A 186 -5.63 17.07 -29.94
CA ASP A 186 -5.60 17.11 -31.41
C ASP A 186 -4.37 16.36 -31.95
N ARG A 187 -4.59 15.48 -32.90
CA ARG A 187 -3.57 14.62 -33.50
C ARG A 187 -2.31 15.37 -33.93
N ARG A 188 -2.46 16.58 -34.45
CA ARG A 188 -1.33 17.43 -34.86
C ARG A 188 -0.44 17.84 -33.68
N HIS A 189 -0.98 17.96 -32.50
CA HIS A 189 -0.21 18.25 -31.30
C HIS A 189 0.52 17.00 -30.80
N VAL A 190 -0.11 15.84 -30.90
CA VAL A 190 0.49 14.54 -30.53
C VAL A 190 1.67 14.23 -31.46
N GLU A 191 1.48 14.36 -32.80
CA GLU A 191 2.53 14.15 -33.79
C GLU A 191 3.74 15.07 -33.56
N ARG A 192 3.50 16.37 -33.30
CA ARG A 192 4.58 17.32 -32.96
C ARG A 192 5.29 17.01 -31.65
N ALA A 193 4.58 16.45 -30.66
CA ALA A 193 5.16 16.04 -29.39
C ALA A 193 6.08 14.82 -29.60
N ILE A 194 5.64 13.84 -30.37
CA ILE A 194 6.45 12.67 -30.75
C ILE A 194 7.71 13.09 -31.49
N GLU A 195 7.60 13.98 -32.52
CA GLU A 195 8.75 14.50 -33.27
C GLU A 195 9.77 15.22 -32.37
N ARG A 196 9.29 16.03 -31.41
CA ARG A 196 10.18 16.71 -30.43
C ARG A 196 10.90 15.73 -29.57
N GLN A 197 10.20 14.68 -29.11
CA GLN A 197 10.78 13.65 -28.25
C GLN A 197 11.81 12.81 -29.01
N ASP A 198 11.52 12.43 -30.26
CA ASP A 198 12.50 11.76 -31.14
C ASP A 198 13.77 12.59 -31.32
N ALA A 199 13.63 13.89 -31.60
CA ALA A 199 14.79 14.78 -31.70
C ALA A 199 15.56 14.93 -30.39
N ALA A 200 14.90 14.84 -29.21
CA ALA A 200 15.56 14.84 -27.93
C ALA A 200 16.34 13.53 -27.68
N ILE A 201 15.75 12.38 -28.03
CA ILE A 201 16.41 11.07 -27.98
C ILE A 201 17.66 11.04 -28.87
N GLN A 202 17.54 11.48 -30.11
CA GLN A 202 18.66 11.54 -31.05
C GLN A 202 19.83 12.37 -30.51
N ARG A 203 19.53 13.55 -29.97
CA ARG A 203 20.56 14.41 -29.35
C ARG A 203 21.21 13.74 -28.16
N SER A 204 20.44 13.07 -27.33
CA SER A 204 20.96 12.41 -26.12
C SER A 204 21.78 11.16 -26.44
N ALA A 205 21.34 10.38 -27.44
CA ALA A 205 22.01 9.16 -27.85
C ALA A 205 23.21 9.39 -28.78
N GLY A 206 23.29 10.57 -29.42
CA GLY A 206 24.26 10.83 -30.48
C GLY A 206 24.03 10.01 -31.76
N ASP A 207 22.83 9.48 -31.93
CA ASP A 207 22.42 8.60 -33.04
C ASP A 207 21.16 9.16 -33.70
N ALA A 208 21.30 9.53 -35.00
CA ALA A 208 20.21 10.09 -35.79
C ALA A 208 19.07 9.07 -36.06
N SER A 209 19.32 7.79 -35.88
CA SER A 209 18.30 6.75 -36.04
C SER A 209 17.50 6.46 -34.76
N ALA A 210 17.98 6.93 -33.61
CA ALA A 210 17.32 6.72 -32.32
C ALA A 210 15.97 7.45 -32.27
N ARG A 211 14.90 6.74 -31.86
CA ARG A 211 13.55 7.27 -31.80
C ARG A 211 12.70 6.45 -30.81
N LEU A 212 11.53 6.94 -30.47
CA LEU A 212 10.52 6.18 -29.76
C LEU A 212 10.15 4.90 -30.55
N SER A 213 9.99 3.79 -29.84
CA SER A 213 9.49 2.55 -30.47
C SER A 213 8.02 2.70 -30.90
N ASP A 214 7.57 1.82 -31.79
CA ASP A 214 6.18 1.82 -32.25
C ASP A 214 5.21 1.61 -31.09
N GLU A 215 5.58 0.78 -30.10
CA GLU A 215 4.79 0.56 -28.86
C GLU A 215 4.70 1.83 -28.01
N GLN A 216 5.81 2.58 -27.87
CA GLN A 216 5.82 3.84 -27.15
C GLN A 216 4.98 4.91 -27.84
N ARG A 217 5.00 4.96 -29.17
CA ARG A 217 4.15 5.86 -29.97
C ARG A 217 2.69 5.51 -29.81
N ALA A 218 2.33 4.23 -29.94
CA ALA A 218 0.96 3.74 -29.70
C ALA A 218 0.48 4.05 -28.29
N ALA A 219 1.34 3.96 -27.28
CA ALA A 219 1.01 4.33 -25.92
C ALA A 219 0.77 5.84 -25.74
N ILE A 220 1.54 6.71 -26.43
CA ILE A 220 1.27 8.16 -26.44
C ILE A 220 -0.09 8.44 -27.08
N GLU A 221 -0.39 7.83 -28.23
CA GLU A 221 -1.69 7.99 -28.90
C GLU A 221 -2.85 7.49 -27.99
N HIS A 222 -2.62 6.40 -27.27
CA HIS A 222 -3.60 5.85 -26.33
C HIS A 222 -3.89 6.82 -25.17
N VAL A 223 -2.86 7.36 -24.48
CA VAL A 223 -3.05 8.24 -23.31
C VAL A 223 -3.53 9.65 -23.70
N THR A 224 -3.38 10.04 -24.96
CA THR A 224 -3.90 11.31 -25.51
C THR A 224 -5.26 11.14 -26.19
N GLY A 225 -5.85 9.96 -26.08
CA GLY A 225 -7.19 9.61 -26.55
C GLY A 225 -8.30 10.42 -25.89
N ARG A 226 -9.55 10.09 -26.17
CA ARG A 226 -10.73 10.84 -25.70
C ARG A 226 -11.13 10.52 -24.27
N GLU A 227 -10.69 9.39 -23.76
CA GLU A 227 -11.03 8.87 -22.45
C GLU A 227 -10.38 9.71 -21.34
N ARG A 228 -11.10 9.87 -20.22
CA ARG A 228 -10.59 10.63 -19.07
C ARG A 228 -9.52 9.86 -18.30
N ILE A 229 -9.49 8.54 -18.45
CA ILE A 229 -8.48 7.66 -17.86
C ILE A 229 -7.96 6.69 -18.93
N ALA A 230 -6.66 6.53 -18.98
CA ALA A 230 -5.99 5.52 -19.80
C ALA A 230 -4.92 4.82 -18.97
N ALA A 231 -4.71 3.54 -19.20
CA ALA A 231 -3.71 2.75 -18.50
C ALA A 231 -2.65 2.24 -19.49
N VAL A 232 -1.38 2.40 -19.13
CA VAL A 232 -0.24 1.85 -19.86
C VAL A 232 0.54 0.93 -18.94
N VAL A 233 0.62 -0.34 -19.31
CA VAL A 233 1.39 -1.37 -18.60
C VAL A 233 2.70 -1.61 -19.33
N GLY A 234 3.80 -1.68 -18.60
CA GLY A 234 5.12 -1.98 -19.17
C GLY A 234 6.12 -2.37 -18.08
N PHE A 235 7.05 -3.24 -18.44
CA PHE A 235 8.12 -3.68 -17.54
C PHE A 235 9.01 -2.54 -17.05
N ALA A 236 9.76 -2.76 -15.97
CA ALA A 236 10.79 -1.84 -15.53
C ALA A 236 11.82 -1.66 -16.67
N GLY A 237 12.22 -0.41 -16.94
CA GLY A 237 13.15 -0.11 -18.03
C GLY A 237 12.54 0.00 -19.44
N ALA A 238 11.24 -0.27 -19.63
CA ALA A 238 10.56 -0.17 -20.93
C ALA A 238 10.42 1.27 -21.48
N GLY A 239 11.05 2.25 -20.85
CA GLY A 239 11.04 3.64 -21.30
C GLY A 239 9.73 4.39 -21.10
N LYS A 240 8.88 3.98 -20.14
CA LYS A 240 7.62 4.67 -19.83
C LYS A 240 7.83 6.16 -19.54
N SER A 241 8.84 6.51 -18.74
CA SER A 241 9.17 7.91 -18.42
C SER A 241 9.64 8.68 -19.64
N THR A 242 10.39 8.03 -20.56
CA THR A 242 10.82 8.63 -21.83
C THR A 242 9.63 8.93 -22.72
N MET A 243 8.65 8.02 -22.78
CA MET A 243 7.41 8.20 -23.52
C MET A 243 6.57 9.37 -22.96
N LEU A 244 6.43 9.45 -21.61
CA LEU A 244 5.62 10.49 -20.96
C LEU A 244 6.27 11.89 -21.01
N ALA A 245 7.53 12.02 -21.46
CA ALA A 245 8.18 13.30 -21.67
C ALA A 245 7.86 13.95 -23.04
N ALA A 246 7.12 13.24 -23.91
CA ALA A 246 6.59 13.78 -25.18
C ALA A 246 5.37 14.75 -24.98
#